data_e225a68e4a8b70451aa55976f4d12358
#
_entry.id   e225a68e4a8b70451aa55976f4d12358
#
_cell.length_a   1.000
_cell.length_b   1.000
_cell.length_c   1.000
_cell.angle_alpha   90.00
_cell.angle_beta   90.00
_cell.angle_gamma   90.00
#
_symmetry.space_group_name_H-M   'P 1'
#
loop_
_entity.id
_entity.type
_entity.pdbx_description
1 polymer ?
#
loop_
_entity_poly.entity_id
_entity_poly.type
_entity_poly.pdbx_seq_one_letter_code
_entity_poly.pdbx_strand_id
1 'polypeptide(L)'
;MLRASLRELQHELGEDWIGKLRAAYPEAASLRFAHHPQQDLVYGYLNLPRRLPLEEVVWRAWKARLAVLGLAAAELHRLEKQLDLSGASTGAVPHAHYVVETDANEGWLEEIERWYAVEHMPGLASVPGCVRAQRWTNHDGGPRSLACYDLVSESTLGSPPWLAVRGTPWSDRTRPHFRNTRRTMFQPLEPKT
;
A
#
# COMPACT_ATOMS: atom_id res chain seq x y z
N MET A 1 1.01 7.90 -2.48
CA MET A 1 1.14 7.32 -1.13
C MET A 1 2.04 8.20 -0.30
N LEU A 2 1.65 8.50 0.91
CA LEU A 2 2.44 9.16 1.95
C LEU A 2 3.11 8.08 2.81
N ARG A 3 4.39 8.25 3.11
CA ARG A 3 5.13 7.48 4.11
C ARG A 3 5.67 8.45 5.14
N ALA A 4 5.30 8.30 6.39
CA ALA A 4 5.63 9.26 7.46
C ALA A 4 5.79 8.57 8.82
N SER A 5 6.36 9.29 9.79
CA SER A 5 6.35 8.96 11.20
C SER A 5 5.00 9.33 11.82
N LEU A 6 4.40 8.43 12.60
CA LEU A 6 3.18 8.74 13.34
C LEU A 6 3.42 9.83 14.37
N ARG A 7 4.56 9.80 15.05
CA ARG A 7 4.94 10.81 16.05
C ARG A 7 5.10 12.18 15.41
N GLU A 8 5.76 12.24 14.24
CA GLU A 8 5.89 13.50 13.48
C GLU A 8 4.52 14.06 13.09
N LEU A 9 3.63 13.20 12.54
CA LEU A 9 2.27 13.61 12.19
C LEU A 9 1.51 14.18 13.39
N GLN A 10 1.59 13.50 14.54
CA GLN A 10 0.93 13.96 15.77
C GLN A 10 1.57 15.22 16.36
N HIS A 11 2.90 15.31 16.34
CA HIS A 11 3.64 16.46 16.85
C HIS A 11 3.38 17.73 16.05
N GLU A 12 3.52 17.66 14.72
CA GLU A 12 3.39 18.83 13.85
C GLU A 12 1.93 19.22 13.59
N LEU A 13 1.04 18.23 13.49
CA LEU A 13 -0.35 18.48 13.11
C LEU A 13 -1.35 18.31 14.26
N GLY A 14 -0.93 17.77 15.39
CA GLY A 14 -1.80 17.49 16.53
C GLY A 14 -2.73 16.29 16.31
N GLU A 15 -3.77 16.18 17.16
CA GLU A 15 -4.67 15.02 17.13
C GLU A 15 -5.49 14.91 15.84
N ASP A 16 -5.86 16.04 15.22
CA ASP A 16 -6.60 16.06 13.94
C ASP A 16 -5.67 16.09 12.72
N TRP A 17 -4.54 15.39 12.78
CA TRP A 17 -3.60 15.33 11.66
C TRP A 17 -4.23 14.76 10.36
N ILE A 18 -5.20 13.85 10.47
CA ILE A 18 -5.93 13.31 9.32
C ILE A 18 -6.75 14.39 8.62
N GLY A 19 -7.49 15.21 9.40
CA GLY A 19 -8.27 16.33 8.86
C GLY A 19 -7.38 17.38 8.19
N LYS A 20 -6.23 17.70 8.79
CA LYS A 20 -5.27 18.64 8.21
C LYS A 20 -4.64 18.13 6.92
N LEU A 21 -4.30 16.84 6.83
CA LEU A 21 -3.84 16.23 5.57
C LEU A 21 -4.96 16.24 4.51
N ARG A 22 -6.19 15.95 4.90
CA ARG A 22 -7.34 16.03 3.99
C ARG A 22 -7.52 17.44 3.42
N ALA A 23 -7.42 18.47 4.26
CA ALA A 23 -7.50 19.86 3.83
C ALA A 23 -6.33 20.27 2.91
N ALA A 24 -5.13 19.72 3.15
CA ALA A 24 -3.97 19.99 2.32
C ALA A 24 -4.02 19.31 0.93
N TYR A 25 -4.79 18.24 0.78
CA TYR A 25 -4.93 17.49 -0.47
C TYR A 25 -6.39 17.32 -0.88
N PRO A 26 -7.10 18.42 -1.18
CA PRO A 26 -8.53 18.39 -1.53
C PRO A 26 -8.82 17.64 -2.84
N GLU A 27 -7.80 17.41 -3.67
CA GLU A 27 -7.91 16.64 -4.91
C GLU A 27 -8.10 15.13 -4.65
N ALA A 28 -7.77 14.65 -3.45
CA ALA A 28 -7.93 13.25 -3.10
C ALA A 28 -9.42 12.93 -2.85
N ALA A 29 -9.98 11.99 -3.61
CA ALA A 29 -11.36 11.52 -3.43
C ALA A 29 -11.52 10.76 -2.11
N SER A 30 -10.47 10.09 -1.63
CA SER A 30 -10.45 9.44 -0.33
C SER A 30 -9.04 9.39 0.23
N LEU A 31 -8.95 9.39 1.57
CA LEU A 31 -7.72 9.16 2.32
C LEU A 31 -7.92 7.94 3.19
N ARG A 32 -6.92 7.08 3.20
CA ARG A 32 -6.86 5.89 4.06
C ARG A 32 -5.47 5.81 4.66
N PHE A 33 -5.40 5.52 5.94
CA PHE A 33 -4.14 5.41 6.67
C PHE A 33 -4.03 4.05 7.36
N ALA A 34 -2.80 3.57 7.47
CA ALA A 34 -2.47 2.40 8.25
C ALA A 34 -1.13 2.63 8.96
N HIS A 35 -1.02 2.22 10.22
CA HIS A 35 0.19 2.38 11.02
C HIS A 35 0.82 1.02 11.35
N HIS A 36 2.14 1.00 11.49
CA HIS A 36 2.83 -0.18 12.00
C HIS A 36 2.70 -0.23 13.54
N PRO A 37 2.28 -1.37 14.13
CA PRO A 37 1.99 -1.43 15.57
C PRO A 37 3.22 -1.26 16.47
N GLN A 38 4.42 -1.55 15.97
CA GLN A 38 5.66 -1.50 16.74
C GLN A 38 6.71 -0.52 16.21
N GLN A 39 6.51 0.05 15.04
CA GLN A 39 7.42 1.01 14.42
C GLN A 39 6.71 2.34 14.24
N ASP A 40 7.47 3.40 14.31
CA ASP A 40 6.96 4.75 14.06
C ASP A 40 6.81 4.99 12.55
N LEU A 41 5.85 4.29 11.94
CA LEU A 41 5.63 4.28 10.51
C LEU A 41 4.13 4.28 10.19
N VAL A 42 3.74 5.22 9.33
CA VAL A 42 2.39 5.33 8.75
C VAL A 42 2.48 5.30 7.23
N TYR A 43 1.59 4.53 6.61
CA TYR A 43 1.27 4.66 5.19
C TYR A 43 -0.08 5.34 5.02
N GLY A 44 -0.10 6.41 4.23
CA GLY A 44 -1.31 7.14 3.85
C GLY A 44 -1.55 7.00 2.34
N TYR A 45 -2.75 6.56 1.96
CA TYR A 45 -3.15 6.44 0.55
C TYR A 45 -4.09 7.59 0.21
N LEU A 46 -3.60 8.53 -0.60
CA LEU A 46 -4.36 9.63 -1.16
C LEU A 46 -4.87 9.18 -2.52
N ASN A 47 -6.11 8.67 -2.56
CA ASN A 47 -6.67 8.14 -3.80
C ASN A 47 -7.23 9.28 -4.65
N LEU A 48 -6.78 9.38 -5.89
CA LEU A 48 -7.30 10.33 -6.86
C LEU A 48 -8.53 9.75 -7.58
N PRO A 49 -9.53 10.57 -7.96
CA PRO A 49 -10.75 10.09 -8.61
C PRO A 49 -10.50 9.51 -10.01
N ARG A 50 -9.37 9.86 -10.61
CA ARG A 50 -8.94 9.40 -11.94
C ARG A 50 -7.42 9.40 -12.01
N ARG A 51 -6.86 8.68 -12.98
CA ARG A 51 -5.43 8.80 -13.32
C ARG A 51 -5.13 10.23 -13.77
N LEU A 52 -4.25 10.89 -13.05
CA LEU A 52 -3.75 12.21 -13.41
C LEU A 52 -2.29 12.09 -13.81
N PRO A 53 -1.88 12.63 -14.99
CA PRO A 53 -0.47 12.86 -15.26
C PRO A 53 0.02 13.91 -14.26
N LEU A 54 0.82 13.48 -13.30
CA LEU A 54 1.45 14.40 -12.36
C LEU A 54 2.74 14.91 -13.00
N GLU A 55 2.64 16.02 -13.75
CA GLU A 55 3.80 16.74 -14.25
C GLU A 55 4.70 17.14 -13.08
N GLU A 56 5.99 17.30 -13.37
CA GLU A 56 6.99 17.58 -12.32
C GLU A 56 6.65 18.85 -11.51
N VAL A 57 6.10 19.86 -12.15
CA VAL A 57 5.69 21.11 -11.47
C VAL A 57 4.56 20.86 -10.47
N VAL A 58 3.55 20.05 -10.85
CA VAL A 58 2.44 19.67 -9.98
C VAL A 58 2.95 18.79 -8.84
N TRP A 59 3.83 17.85 -9.15
CA TRP A 59 4.43 16.95 -8.16
C TRP A 59 5.27 17.70 -7.12
N ARG A 60 6.08 18.68 -7.55
CA ARG A 60 6.81 19.57 -6.62
C ARG A 60 5.87 20.36 -5.72
N ALA A 61 4.79 20.90 -6.26
CA ALA A 61 3.79 21.62 -5.47
C ALA A 61 3.14 20.71 -4.42
N TRP A 62 2.83 19.45 -4.76
CA TRP A 62 2.30 18.48 -3.81
C TRP A 62 3.30 18.17 -2.68
N LYS A 63 4.58 17.95 -3.01
CA LYS A 63 5.63 17.73 -2.00
C LYS A 63 5.83 18.97 -1.11
N ALA A 64 5.76 20.18 -1.67
CA ALA A 64 5.91 21.41 -0.92
C ALA A 64 4.80 21.58 0.14
N ARG A 65 3.60 21.04 -0.06
CA ARG A 65 2.53 21.06 0.96
C ARG A 65 2.93 20.30 2.23
N LEU A 66 3.70 19.22 2.13
CA LEU A 66 4.22 18.53 3.32
C LEU A 66 5.18 19.42 4.11
N ALA A 67 6.06 20.13 3.44
CA ALA A 67 6.98 21.07 4.10
C ALA A 67 6.22 22.21 4.80
N VAL A 68 5.15 22.75 4.18
CA VAL A 68 4.27 23.76 4.78
C VAL A 68 3.58 23.24 6.05
N LEU A 69 3.29 21.94 6.08
CA LEU A 69 2.70 21.27 7.25
C LEU A 69 3.75 20.89 8.32
N GLY A 70 5.03 21.22 8.13
CA GLY A 70 6.11 20.81 9.04
C GLY A 70 6.62 19.38 8.82
N LEU A 71 6.07 18.66 7.83
CA LEU A 71 6.37 17.24 7.56
C LEU A 71 7.51 17.08 6.53
N ALA A 72 8.64 17.71 6.78
CA ALA A 72 9.75 17.75 5.82
C ALA A 72 10.44 16.37 5.64
N ALA A 73 10.34 15.49 6.64
CA ALA A 73 10.89 14.13 6.57
C ALA A 73 9.92 13.12 5.93
N ALA A 74 8.64 13.49 5.76
CA ALA A 74 7.68 12.60 5.13
C ALA A 74 7.93 12.46 3.62
N GLU A 75 7.77 11.24 3.12
CA GLU A 75 7.94 10.89 1.71
C GLU A 75 6.59 10.80 1.01
N LEU A 76 6.51 11.35 -0.19
CA LEU A 76 5.34 11.22 -1.05
C LEU A 76 5.72 10.43 -2.31
N HIS A 77 4.94 9.40 -2.64
CA HIS A 77 5.16 8.51 -3.77
C HIS A 77 3.96 8.49 -4.71
N ARG A 78 4.20 8.59 -6.01
CA ARG A 78 3.17 8.39 -7.03
C ARG A 78 2.99 6.90 -7.27
N LEU A 79 1.79 6.42 -7.00
CA LEU A 79 1.42 5.03 -7.25
C LEU A 79 0.44 4.94 -8.40
N GLU A 80 0.69 4.04 -9.34
CA GLU A 80 -0.24 3.67 -10.39
C GLU A 80 -0.86 2.32 -10.09
N LYS A 81 -2.19 2.27 -10.03
CA LYS A 81 -2.93 1.05 -9.74
C LYS A 81 -2.92 0.12 -10.95
N GLN A 82 -2.42 -1.09 -10.77
CA GLN A 82 -2.35 -2.14 -11.79
C GLN A 82 -3.50 -3.14 -11.64
N LEU A 83 -3.86 -3.49 -10.38
CA LEU A 83 -4.94 -4.40 -10.07
C LEU A 83 -5.71 -3.91 -8.84
N ASP A 84 -7.00 -4.24 -8.82
CA ASP A 84 -7.91 -3.98 -7.70
C ASP A 84 -8.97 -5.08 -7.66
N LEU A 85 -8.82 -6.04 -6.78
CA LEU A 85 -9.65 -7.21 -6.67
C LEU A 85 -10.42 -7.20 -5.36
N SER A 86 -11.73 -7.41 -5.46
CA SER A 86 -12.56 -7.74 -4.31
C SER A 86 -12.14 -9.10 -3.76
N GLY A 87 -11.97 -9.19 -2.45
CA GLY A 87 -11.62 -10.45 -1.79
C GLY A 87 -12.84 -11.31 -1.46
N ALA A 88 -12.59 -12.56 -1.06
CA ALA A 88 -13.64 -13.49 -0.61
C ALA A 88 -14.42 -12.98 0.60
N SER A 89 -13.83 -12.08 1.38
CA SER A 89 -14.47 -11.43 2.54
C SER A 89 -14.81 -9.95 2.28
N THR A 90 -15.05 -9.57 1.01
CA THR A 90 -15.51 -8.22 0.64
C THR A 90 -16.74 -7.82 1.46
N GLY A 91 -16.72 -6.60 1.99
CA GLY A 91 -17.76 -6.07 2.89
C GLY A 91 -17.46 -6.25 4.37
N ALA A 92 -16.52 -7.12 4.75
CA ALA A 92 -16.02 -7.18 6.11
C ALA A 92 -15.08 -5.98 6.42
N VAL A 93 -15.03 -5.58 7.69
CA VAL A 93 -14.09 -4.56 8.16
C VAL A 93 -12.69 -5.16 8.22
N PRO A 94 -11.69 -4.60 7.53
CA PRO A 94 -10.32 -5.07 7.64
C PRO A 94 -9.69 -4.56 8.95
N HIS A 95 -9.04 -5.46 9.68
CA HIS A 95 -8.25 -5.13 10.87
C HIS A 95 -6.74 -5.25 10.64
N ALA A 96 -6.32 -5.72 9.47
CA ALA A 96 -4.93 -5.79 9.07
C ALA A 96 -4.76 -5.33 7.61
N HIS A 97 -3.63 -4.67 7.33
CA HIS A 97 -3.23 -4.22 6.00
C HIS A 97 -1.81 -4.71 5.73
N TYR A 98 -1.70 -5.77 4.94
CA TYR A 98 -0.42 -6.38 4.62
C TYR A 98 0.13 -5.83 3.32
N VAL A 99 1.37 -5.33 3.35
CA VAL A 99 2.06 -4.73 2.20
C VAL A 99 3.33 -5.51 1.90
N VAL A 100 3.48 -5.91 0.64
CA VAL A 100 4.71 -6.47 0.09
C VAL A 100 5.25 -5.49 -0.94
N GLU A 101 6.39 -4.90 -0.62
CA GLU A 101 7.13 -4.03 -1.52
C GLU A 101 8.32 -4.81 -2.07
N THR A 102 8.56 -4.76 -3.38
CA THR A 102 9.67 -5.48 -3.99
C THR A 102 10.11 -4.87 -5.32
N ASP A 103 11.37 -5.06 -5.63
CA ASP A 103 11.92 -4.90 -6.98
C ASP A 103 12.07 -6.28 -7.64
N ALA A 104 12.24 -6.29 -8.95
CA ALA A 104 12.54 -7.48 -9.72
C ALA A 104 14.04 -7.59 -10.01
N ASN A 105 14.58 -8.81 -10.09
CA ASN A 105 15.84 -9.06 -10.77
C ASN A 105 15.74 -8.63 -12.23
N GLU A 106 16.88 -8.30 -12.82
CA GLU A 106 16.98 -7.99 -14.24
C GLU A 106 16.35 -9.10 -15.10
N GLY A 107 15.52 -8.69 -16.06
CA GLY A 107 14.78 -9.60 -16.96
C GLY A 107 13.54 -10.28 -16.35
N TRP A 108 13.26 -10.10 -15.05
CA TRP A 108 12.15 -10.78 -14.37
C TRP A 108 10.89 -9.94 -14.13
N LEU A 109 10.92 -8.67 -14.47
CA LEU A 109 9.80 -7.77 -14.17
C LEU A 109 8.50 -8.24 -14.82
N GLU A 110 8.52 -8.54 -16.11
CA GLU A 110 7.34 -8.96 -16.87
C GLU A 110 6.76 -10.27 -16.35
N GLU A 111 7.62 -11.25 -16.04
CA GLU A 111 7.19 -12.55 -15.49
C GLU A 111 6.57 -12.39 -14.08
N ILE A 112 7.15 -11.55 -13.24
CA ILE A 112 6.60 -11.23 -11.91
C ILE A 112 5.23 -10.54 -12.05
N GLU A 113 5.10 -9.58 -12.97
CA GLU A 113 3.84 -8.88 -13.21
C GLU A 113 2.77 -9.83 -13.71
N ARG A 114 3.09 -10.72 -14.64
CA ARG A 114 2.19 -11.74 -15.15
C ARG A 114 1.76 -12.73 -14.06
N TRP A 115 2.70 -13.22 -13.25
CA TRP A 115 2.41 -14.10 -12.13
C TRP A 115 1.47 -13.45 -11.11
N TYR A 116 1.71 -12.20 -10.74
CA TYR A 116 0.81 -11.46 -9.87
C TYR A 116 -0.59 -11.33 -10.46
N ALA A 117 -0.68 -10.97 -11.74
CA ALA A 117 -1.96 -10.69 -12.39
C ALA A 117 -2.82 -11.94 -12.61
N VAL A 118 -2.18 -13.06 -12.95
CA VAL A 118 -2.89 -14.28 -13.42
C VAL A 118 -3.12 -15.29 -12.30
N GLU A 119 -2.16 -15.44 -11.38
CA GLU A 119 -2.22 -16.47 -10.35
C GLU A 119 -2.27 -15.89 -8.93
N HIS A 120 -1.26 -15.11 -8.55
CA HIS A 120 -1.01 -14.84 -7.15
C HIS A 120 -2.05 -13.91 -6.53
N MET A 121 -2.34 -12.78 -7.18
CA MET A 121 -3.34 -11.83 -6.66
C MET A 121 -4.76 -12.41 -6.67
N PRO A 122 -5.24 -13.03 -7.78
CA PRO A 122 -6.55 -13.69 -7.77
C PRO A 122 -6.63 -14.81 -6.73
N GLY A 123 -5.59 -15.63 -6.62
CA GLY A 123 -5.52 -16.70 -5.63
C GLY A 123 -5.62 -16.17 -4.20
N LEU A 124 -4.83 -15.17 -3.84
CA LEU A 124 -4.88 -14.57 -2.49
C LEU A 124 -6.19 -13.80 -2.23
N ALA A 125 -6.75 -13.15 -3.24
CA ALA A 125 -8.07 -12.52 -3.11
C ALA A 125 -9.18 -13.54 -2.80
N SER A 126 -9.10 -14.76 -3.33
CA SER A 126 -10.07 -15.83 -3.08
C SER A 126 -9.97 -16.47 -1.69
N VAL A 127 -8.94 -16.14 -0.90
CA VAL A 127 -8.76 -16.70 0.45
C VAL A 127 -9.78 -16.11 1.41
N PRO A 128 -10.52 -16.95 2.20
CA PRO A 128 -11.36 -16.46 3.29
C PRO A 128 -10.54 -15.57 4.26
N GLY A 129 -11.07 -14.38 4.58
CA GLY A 129 -10.37 -13.37 5.36
C GLY A 129 -9.66 -12.30 4.51
N CYS A 130 -9.49 -12.48 3.20
CA CYS A 130 -9.06 -11.42 2.31
C CYS A 130 -10.26 -10.53 1.94
N VAL A 131 -10.20 -9.25 2.29
CA VAL A 131 -11.23 -8.25 2.00
C VAL A 131 -11.00 -7.61 0.63
N ARG A 132 -9.74 -7.28 0.34
CA ARG A 132 -9.32 -6.63 -0.90
C ARG A 132 -7.87 -6.93 -1.20
N ALA A 133 -7.53 -7.09 -2.46
CA ALA A 133 -6.16 -7.22 -2.94
C ALA A 133 -5.87 -6.19 -4.03
N GLN A 134 -4.82 -5.39 -3.84
CA GLN A 134 -4.45 -4.31 -4.76
C GLN A 134 -2.98 -4.40 -5.15
N ARG A 135 -2.67 -4.08 -6.40
CA ARG A 135 -1.30 -3.98 -6.88
C ARG A 135 -1.02 -2.61 -7.47
N TRP A 136 0.17 -2.09 -7.15
CA TRP A 136 0.59 -0.76 -7.54
C TRP A 136 2.00 -0.76 -8.11
N THR A 137 2.25 0.12 -9.08
CA THR A 137 3.61 0.50 -9.50
C THR A 137 3.97 1.83 -8.85
N ASN A 138 5.12 1.87 -8.18
CA ASN A 138 5.69 3.08 -7.60
C ASN A 138 6.59 3.77 -8.63
N HIS A 139 6.35 5.05 -8.88
CA HIS A 139 7.12 5.86 -9.83
C HIS A 139 8.19 6.75 -9.15
N ASP A 140 8.27 6.74 -7.83
CA ASP A 140 9.20 7.57 -7.06
C ASP A 140 9.98 6.73 -6.06
N GLY A 141 11.26 6.53 -6.31
CA GLY A 141 12.10 5.73 -5.44
C GLY A 141 11.68 4.25 -5.38
N GLY A 142 12.43 3.42 -4.72
CA GLY A 142 12.15 2.00 -4.63
C GLY A 142 11.50 1.58 -3.30
N PRO A 143 10.98 0.36 -3.21
CA PRO A 143 10.78 -0.62 -4.27
C PRO A 143 9.66 -0.24 -5.25
N ARG A 144 9.82 -0.71 -6.49
CA ARG A 144 8.93 -0.35 -7.61
C ARG A 144 7.53 -0.96 -7.51
N SER A 145 7.40 -2.15 -6.97
CA SER A 145 6.15 -2.90 -6.92
C SER A 145 5.60 -2.98 -5.50
N LEU A 146 4.31 -2.70 -5.34
CA LEU A 146 3.58 -2.89 -4.09
C LEU A 146 2.40 -3.84 -4.34
N ALA A 147 2.29 -4.90 -3.52
CA ALA A 147 1.10 -5.73 -3.40
C ALA A 147 0.52 -5.52 -2.01
N CYS A 148 -0.73 -5.08 -1.94
CA CYS A 148 -1.42 -4.70 -0.71
C CYS A 148 -2.64 -5.59 -0.51
N TYR A 149 -2.83 -6.08 0.71
CA TYR A 149 -3.96 -6.93 1.07
C TYR A 149 -4.63 -6.38 2.33
N ASP A 150 -5.91 -6.06 2.22
CA ASP A 150 -6.75 -5.75 3.36
C ASP A 150 -7.32 -7.07 3.88
N LEU A 151 -7.07 -7.38 5.14
CA LEU A 151 -7.39 -8.66 5.75
C LEU A 151 -8.29 -8.47 6.97
N VAL A 152 -9.20 -9.41 7.19
CA VAL A 152 -10.05 -9.43 8.39
C VAL A 152 -9.20 -9.56 9.66
N SER A 153 -8.08 -10.29 9.58
CA SER A 153 -7.11 -10.40 10.68
C SER A 153 -5.72 -10.75 10.15
N GLU A 154 -4.70 -10.52 10.97
CA GLU A 154 -3.31 -10.91 10.64
C GLU A 154 -3.17 -12.42 10.46
N SER A 155 -3.97 -13.24 11.14
CA SER A 155 -3.94 -14.70 11.04
C SER A 155 -4.34 -15.23 9.67
N THR A 156 -5.00 -14.42 8.84
CA THR A 156 -5.30 -14.76 7.44
C THR A 156 -4.01 -15.07 6.66
N LEU A 157 -2.93 -14.32 6.93
CA LEU A 157 -1.62 -14.47 6.26
C LEU A 157 -0.99 -15.87 6.40
N GLY A 158 -1.24 -16.55 7.49
CA GLY A 158 -0.71 -17.90 7.78
C GLY A 158 -1.71 -19.02 7.59
N SER A 159 -2.93 -18.72 7.12
CA SER A 159 -3.97 -19.73 6.95
C SER A 159 -3.60 -20.78 5.88
N PRO A 160 -4.10 -22.02 6.01
CA PRO A 160 -3.80 -23.06 5.00
C PRO A 160 -4.14 -22.66 3.55
N PRO A 161 -5.31 -22.00 3.27
CA PRO A 161 -5.58 -21.51 1.91
C PRO A 161 -4.57 -20.47 1.42
N TRP A 162 -4.13 -19.55 2.29
CA TRP A 162 -3.10 -18.54 1.95
C TRP A 162 -1.77 -19.22 1.59
N LEU A 163 -1.35 -20.19 2.41
CA LEU A 163 -0.11 -20.91 2.19
C LEU A 163 -0.15 -21.75 0.92
N ALA A 164 -1.31 -22.34 0.59
CA ALA A 164 -1.50 -23.10 -0.66
C ALA A 164 -1.25 -22.22 -1.91
N VAL A 165 -1.77 -20.99 -1.95
CA VAL A 165 -1.51 -20.04 -3.05
C VAL A 165 -0.03 -19.66 -3.12
N ARG A 166 0.65 -19.58 -1.99
CA ARG A 166 2.09 -19.26 -1.94
C ARG A 166 3.01 -20.42 -2.29
N GLY A 167 2.51 -21.64 -2.25
CA GLY A 167 3.25 -22.90 -2.52
C GLY A 167 3.04 -23.44 -3.93
N THR A 168 2.61 -22.65 -4.90
CA THR A 168 2.47 -23.09 -6.28
C THR A 168 3.83 -23.18 -6.98
N PRO A 169 3.98 -24.07 -8.00
CA PRO A 169 5.23 -24.14 -8.77
C PRO A 169 5.60 -22.79 -9.43
N TRP A 170 4.61 -21.98 -9.80
CA TRP A 170 4.88 -20.66 -10.37
C TRP A 170 5.39 -19.69 -9.30
N SER A 171 4.83 -19.72 -8.09
CA SER A 171 5.34 -18.98 -6.94
C SER A 171 6.79 -19.35 -6.61
N ASP A 172 7.12 -20.63 -6.60
CA ASP A 172 8.48 -21.12 -6.29
C ASP A 172 9.51 -20.66 -7.33
N ARG A 173 9.11 -20.63 -8.61
CA ARG A 173 9.97 -20.12 -9.68
C ARG A 173 10.14 -18.60 -9.64
N THR A 174 9.11 -17.85 -9.29
CA THR A 174 9.08 -16.38 -9.42
C THR A 174 9.69 -15.67 -8.21
N ARG A 175 9.37 -16.12 -7.00
CA ARG A 175 9.76 -15.45 -5.74
C ARG A 175 11.27 -15.33 -5.49
N PRO A 176 12.15 -16.25 -5.93
CA PRO A 176 13.60 -16.07 -5.82
C PRO A 176 14.15 -14.86 -6.57
N HIS A 177 13.38 -14.31 -7.51
CA HIS A 177 13.76 -13.15 -8.32
C HIS A 177 13.26 -11.80 -7.75
N PHE A 178 12.76 -11.82 -6.52
CA PHE A 178 12.45 -10.61 -5.75
C PHE A 178 13.71 -10.01 -5.15
N ARG A 179 13.84 -8.69 -5.23
CA ARG A 179 14.93 -7.91 -4.62
C ARG A 179 14.35 -6.81 -3.74
N ASN A 180 15.17 -6.34 -2.79
CA ASN A 180 14.82 -5.23 -1.89
C ASN A 180 13.46 -5.42 -1.21
N THR A 181 13.08 -6.67 -0.96
CA THR A 181 11.73 -7.00 -0.51
C THR A 181 11.52 -6.58 0.94
N ARG A 182 10.47 -5.80 1.16
CA ARG A 182 9.93 -5.48 2.48
C ARG A 182 8.53 -6.09 2.61
N ARG A 183 8.24 -6.65 3.77
CA ARG A 183 6.93 -7.19 4.12
C ARG A 183 6.51 -6.59 5.43
N THR A 184 5.43 -5.83 5.40
CA THR A 184 4.99 -5.05 6.54
C THR A 184 3.52 -5.32 6.81
N MET A 185 3.21 -5.63 8.06
CA MET A 185 1.85 -5.71 8.56
C MET A 185 1.51 -4.41 9.26
N PHE A 186 0.48 -3.74 8.79
CA PHE A 186 -0.06 -2.52 9.36
C PHE A 186 -1.44 -2.79 9.95
N GLN A 187 -1.85 -1.93 10.86
CA GLN A 187 -3.23 -1.82 11.34
C GLN A 187 -3.89 -0.60 10.71
N PRO A 188 -5.07 -0.75 10.10
CA PRO A 188 -5.83 0.40 9.60
C PRO A 188 -6.09 1.41 10.69
N LEU A 189 -5.96 2.70 10.35
CA LEU A 189 -6.35 3.80 11.23
C LEU A 189 -7.72 4.28 10.79
N GLU A 190 -8.71 4.09 11.66
CA GLU A 190 -10.02 4.70 11.50
C GLU A 190 -9.93 6.20 11.80
N PRO A 191 -10.56 7.07 10.99
CA PRO A 191 -10.73 8.47 11.40
C PRO A 191 -11.49 8.49 12.71
N LYS A 192 -10.97 9.19 13.72
CA LYS A 192 -11.79 9.50 14.91
C LYS A 192 -12.99 10.31 14.41
N THR A 193 -14.21 9.76 14.58
CA THR A 193 -15.48 10.45 14.30
C THR A 193 -15.69 11.60 15.26
#